data_e3edf044f50b99a0a2b314905c049288
#
_entry.id   e3edf044f50b99a0a2b314905c049288
#
_cell.length_a   1.000
_cell.length_b   1.000
_cell.length_c   1.000
_cell.angle_alpha   90.00
_cell.angle_beta   90.00
_cell.angle_gamma   90.00
#
_symmetry.space_group_name_H-M   'P 1'
#
loop_
_entity.id
_entity.type
_entity.pdbx_description
1 polymer ?
#
loop_
_entity_poly.entity_id
_entity_poly.type
_entity_poly.pdbx_seq_one_letter_code
_entity_poly.pdbx_strand_id
1 'polypeptide(L)'
;MKAVWYTKTGNASDVLQIGELDDPLPNVGEVLVKIKTSGVNPSDVKIRAGARGELQFPRVIPHSDGGGEIVDVGEGVDRNRIGERVWIWNGAFGRGDGTCAELISLPEFQAVKINNEVSYESAACMG
;
A
#
# COMPACT_ATOMS: atom_id res chain seq x y z
N MET A 1 13.00 2.45 2.55
CA MET A 1 12.13 2.59 1.34
C MET A 1 11.71 4.03 1.16
N LYS A 2 11.56 4.48 -0.08
CA LYS A 2 10.91 5.78 -0.36
C LYS A 2 9.41 5.67 -0.18
N ALA A 3 8.82 6.70 0.43
CA ALA A 3 7.38 6.78 0.65
C ALA A 3 6.88 8.23 0.63
N VAL A 4 5.56 8.38 0.49
CA VAL A 4 4.84 9.63 0.73
C VAL A 4 3.93 9.41 1.94
N TRP A 5 3.97 10.32 2.91
CA TRP A 5 3.14 10.20 4.12
C TRP A 5 2.68 11.56 4.63
N TYR A 6 1.77 11.53 5.60
CA TYR A 6 1.36 12.69 6.38
C TYR A 6 1.06 12.30 7.82
N THR A 7 1.19 13.29 8.74
CA THR A 7 1.00 13.12 10.20
C THR A 7 -0.10 14.01 10.75
N LYS A 8 -0.73 14.80 9.89
CA LYS A 8 -1.89 15.66 10.20
C LYS A 8 -2.72 15.84 8.95
N THR A 9 -4.00 16.14 9.11
CA THR A 9 -4.89 16.48 7.99
C THR A 9 -4.63 17.90 7.48
N GLY A 10 -4.97 18.16 6.21
CA GLY A 10 -4.81 19.48 5.58
C GLY A 10 -4.68 19.42 4.07
N ASN A 11 -4.23 20.54 3.46
CA ASN A 11 -3.96 20.58 2.02
C ASN A 11 -2.73 19.73 1.67
N ALA A 12 -2.68 19.19 0.47
CA ALA A 12 -1.59 18.32 0.04
C ALA A 12 -0.20 18.99 0.17
N SER A 13 -0.09 20.25 -0.29
CA SER A 13 1.13 21.04 -0.22
C SER A 13 1.66 21.25 1.20
N ASP A 14 0.77 21.20 2.19
CA ASP A 14 1.08 21.58 3.58
C ASP A 14 1.38 20.38 4.47
N VAL A 15 0.89 19.19 4.07
CA VAL A 15 0.94 18.00 4.94
C VAL A 15 1.68 16.81 4.34
N LEU A 16 1.74 16.67 2.99
CA LEU A 16 2.45 15.54 2.39
C LEU A 16 3.96 15.73 2.51
N GLN A 17 4.61 14.67 2.97
CA GLN A 17 6.06 14.54 3.09
C GLN A 17 6.52 13.42 2.18
N ILE A 18 7.71 13.59 1.59
CA ILE A 18 8.36 12.60 0.74
C ILE A 18 9.74 12.33 1.31
N GLY A 19 10.10 11.07 1.48
CA GLY A 19 11.43 10.72 2.00
C GLY A 19 11.62 9.24 2.23
N GLU A 20 12.58 8.91 3.07
CA GLU A 20 12.93 7.54 3.42
C GLU A 20 12.26 7.14 4.74
N LEU A 21 11.72 5.94 4.77
CA LEU A 21 11.22 5.23 5.94
C LEU A 21 11.90 3.85 6.01
N ASP A 22 11.87 3.23 7.18
CA ASP A 22 12.34 1.85 7.34
C ASP A 22 11.51 0.90 6.46
N ASP A 23 12.16 -0.12 5.93
CA ASP A 23 11.49 -1.15 5.15
C ASP A 23 10.59 -1.98 6.07
N PRO A 24 9.32 -2.22 5.71
CA PRO A 24 8.45 -3.09 6.49
C PRO A 24 8.91 -4.55 6.35
N LEU A 25 8.64 -5.34 7.38
CA LEU A 25 8.82 -6.79 7.37
C LEU A 25 7.46 -7.47 7.40
N PRO A 26 7.26 -8.57 6.66
CA PRO A 26 6.00 -9.29 6.68
C PRO A 26 5.83 -10.06 8.01
N ASN A 27 4.71 -9.84 8.68
CA ASN A 27 4.32 -10.60 9.87
C ASN A 27 3.76 -11.99 9.47
N VAL A 28 3.36 -12.78 10.47
CA VAL A 28 2.67 -14.06 10.26
C VAL A 28 1.43 -13.85 9.38
N GLY A 29 1.32 -14.60 8.27
CA GLY A 29 0.20 -14.51 7.33
C GLY A 29 0.25 -13.31 6.37
N GLU A 30 1.34 -12.55 6.36
CA GLU A 30 1.53 -11.39 5.48
C GLU A 30 2.51 -11.68 4.34
N VAL A 31 2.39 -10.88 3.30
CA VAL A 31 3.36 -10.80 2.19
C VAL A 31 3.97 -9.41 2.13
N LEU A 32 5.22 -9.31 1.71
CA LEU A 32 5.89 -8.05 1.38
C LEU A 32 5.80 -7.85 -0.14
N VAL A 33 5.14 -6.77 -0.54
CA VAL A 33 4.97 -6.43 -1.96
C VAL A 33 5.83 -5.23 -2.32
N LYS A 34 6.65 -5.39 -3.37
CA LYS A 34 7.34 -4.27 -4.03
C LYS A 34 6.39 -3.61 -5.00
N ILE A 35 5.97 -2.40 -4.67
CA ILE A 35 4.99 -1.63 -5.44
C ILE A 35 5.61 -1.15 -6.76
N LYS A 36 4.88 -1.33 -7.85
CA LYS A 36 5.18 -0.81 -9.20
C LYS A 36 4.27 0.35 -9.58
N THR A 37 3.01 0.27 -9.15
CA THR A 37 1.99 1.30 -9.39
C THR A 37 1.10 1.44 -8.17
N SER A 38 0.67 2.66 -7.89
CA SER A 38 -0.22 2.99 -6.77
C SER A 38 -1.38 3.84 -7.27
N GLY A 39 -2.60 3.44 -6.95
CA GLY A 39 -3.83 4.10 -7.38
C GLY A 39 -4.28 5.19 -6.41
N VAL A 40 -4.63 6.35 -6.92
CA VAL A 40 -5.18 7.47 -6.14
C VAL A 40 -6.69 7.50 -6.26
N ASN A 41 -7.39 7.47 -5.15
CA ASN A 41 -8.85 7.54 -5.10
C ASN A 41 -9.35 8.86 -4.48
N PRO A 42 -10.60 9.28 -4.78
CA PRO A 42 -11.21 10.44 -4.13
C PRO A 42 -11.27 10.30 -2.59
N SER A 43 -11.35 9.06 -2.08
CA SER A 43 -11.30 8.77 -0.65
C SER A 43 -9.97 9.20 -0.01
N ASP A 44 -8.85 9.00 -0.68
CA ASP A 44 -7.52 9.37 -0.18
C ASP A 44 -7.42 10.88 0.02
N VAL A 45 -7.91 11.64 -0.96
CA VAL A 45 -7.95 13.11 -0.90
C VAL A 45 -8.85 13.59 0.24
N LYS A 46 -10.04 12.99 0.40
CA LYS A 46 -11.00 13.35 1.45
C LYS A 46 -10.48 13.03 2.84
N ILE A 47 -9.86 11.86 3.04
CA ILE A 47 -9.27 11.44 4.32
C ILE A 47 -8.14 12.39 4.69
N ARG A 48 -7.20 12.64 3.77
CA ARG A 48 -6.10 13.57 3.99
C ARG A 48 -6.59 14.99 4.31
N ALA A 49 -7.65 15.46 3.64
CA ALA A 49 -8.24 16.78 3.90
C ALA A 49 -9.01 16.87 5.24
N GLY A 50 -9.20 15.78 5.96
CA GLY A 50 -9.88 15.77 7.27
C GLY A 50 -11.37 15.45 7.23
N ALA A 51 -11.91 14.99 6.10
CA ALA A 51 -13.35 14.68 5.99
C ALA A 51 -13.83 13.54 6.92
N ARG A 52 -12.91 12.75 7.48
CA ARG A 52 -13.20 11.69 8.46
C ARG A 52 -12.71 12.03 9.88
N GLY A 53 -12.41 13.30 10.16
CA GLY A 53 -11.92 13.76 11.44
C GLY A 53 -10.41 13.56 11.61
N GLU A 54 -9.98 13.27 12.85
CA GLU A 54 -8.58 13.06 13.21
C GLU A 54 -8.02 11.77 12.62
N LEU A 55 -6.71 11.73 12.44
CA LEU A 55 -6.01 10.53 11.97
C LEU A 55 -6.10 9.42 13.02
N GLN A 56 -6.39 8.21 12.56
CA GLN A 56 -6.43 7.01 13.41
C GLN A 56 -5.02 6.46 13.72
N PHE A 57 -4.00 6.90 12.97
CA PHE A 57 -2.61 6.47 13.09
C PHE A 57 -1.70 7.68 13.20
N PRO A 58 -0.57 7.57 13.91
CA PRO A 58 0.40 8.68 14.07
C PRO A 58 0.98 9.16 12.73
N ARG A 59 1.03 8.28 11.74
CA ARG A 59 1.48 8.52 10.37
C ARG A 59 0.59 7.73 9.43
N VAL A 60 0.29 8.31 8.27
CA VAL A 60 -0.46 7.64 7.21
C VAL A 60 0.30 7.73 5.91
N ILE A 61 0.62 6.57 5.32
CA ILE A 61 1.00 6.43 3.91
C ILE A 61 -0.31 6.23 3.14
N PRO A 62 -0.67 7.11 2.22
CA PRO A 62 -1.97 7.04 1.55
C PRO A 62 -2.04 5.92 0.51
N HIS A 63 -3.19 5.78 -0.08
CA HIS A 63 -3.61 4.91 -1.17
C HIS A 63 -3.87 3.46 -0.74
N SER A 64 -5.01 2.93 -1.24
CA SER A 64 -5.47 1.57 -0.96
C SER A 64 -5.21 0.59 -2.10
N ASP A 65 -5.10 1.11 -3.33
CA ASP A 65 -4.98 0.30 -4.54
C ASP A 65 -3.55 0.32 -5.07
N GLY A 66 -3.11 -0.80 -5.61
CA GLY A 66 -1.77 -0.91 -6.18
C GLY A 66 -1.55 -2.18 -6.97
N GLY A 67 -0.48 -2.17 -7.72
CA GLY A 67 0.05 -3.34 -8.41
C GLY A 67 1.54 -3.51 -8.10
N GLY A 68 1.98 -4.76 -7.96
CA GLY A 68 3.37 -5.03 -7.61
C GLY A 68 3.75 -6.50 -7.67
N GLU A 69 4.87 -6.81 -7.06
CA GLU A 69 5.43 -8.16 -7.01
C GLU A 69 5.73 -8.55 -5.56
N ILE A 70 5.35 -9.76 -5.16
CA ILE A 70 5.71 -10.30 -3.85
C ILE A 70 7.21 -10.56 -3.82
N VAL A 71 7.91 -9.93 -2.88
CA VAL A 71 9.36 -10.05 -2.72
C VAL A 71 9.76 -10.82 -1.47
N ASP A 72 8.87 -10.94 -0.48
CA ASP A 72 9.07 -11.76 0.71
C ASP A 72 7.72 -12.19 1.29
N VAL A 73 7.74 -13.20 2.18
CA VAL A 73 6.55 -13.74 2.83
C VAL A 73 6.82 -14.00 4.31
N GLY A 74 5.84 -13.71 5.14
CA GLY A 74 5.86 -14.04 6.57
C GLY A 74 5.57 -15.51 6.85
N GLU A 75 5.73 -15.89 8.12
CA GLU A 75 5.43 -17.25 8.57
C GLU A 75 3.98 -17.63 8.26
N GLY A 76 3.76 -18.86 7.80
CA GLY A 76 2.45 -19.39 7.43
C GLY A 76 2.03 -19.13 5.99
N VAL A 77 2.75 -18.29 5.24
CA VAL A 77 2.49 -18.05 3.82
C VAL A 77 3.39 -18.95 2.96
N ASP A 78 2.83 -19.48 1.87
CA ASP A 78 3.59 -20.30 0.91
C ASP A 78 4.71 -19.48 0.25
N ARG A 79 5.96 -19.91 0.43
CA ARG A 79 7.14 -19.27 -0.16
C ARG A 79 7.15 -19.27 -1.70
N ASN A 80 6.39 -20.17 -2.33
CA ASN A 80 6.24 -20.19 -3.79
C ASN A 80 5.53 -18.93 -4.32
N ARG A 81 4.90 -18.13 -3.45
CA ARG A 81 4.31 -16.85 -3.81
C ARG A 81 5.34 -15.75 -4.11
N ILE A 82 6.60 -15.92 -3.68
CA ILE A 82 7.67 -14.96 -4.00
C ILE A 82 7.86 -14.92 -5.52
N GLY A 83 7.84 -13.71 -6.09
CA GLY A 83 7.86 -13.46 -7.53
C GLY A 83 6.47 -13.38 -8.19
N GLU A 84 5.38 -13.65 -7.46
CA GLU A 84 4.04 -13.46 -7.99
C GLU A 84 3.77 -11.98 -8.27
N ARG A 85 3.23 -11.71 -9.47
CA ARG A 85 2.64 -10.41 -9.81
C ARG A 85 1.25 -10.34 -9.18
N VAL A 86 0.96 -9.23 -8.50
CA VAL A 86 -0.28 -9.09 -7.74
C VAL A 86 -0.92 -7.71 -7.95
N TRP A 87 -2.25 -7.66 -7.82
CA TRP A 87 -2.96 -6.43 -7.50
C TRP A 87 -3.30 -6.42 -6.01
N ILE A 88 -3.33 -5.23 -5.42
CA ILE A 88 -3.63 -5.01 -4.01
C ILE A 88 -4.99 -4.34 -3.92
N TRP A 89 -5.86 -4.91 -3.10
CA TRP A 89 -7.11 -4.29 -2.77
C TRP A 89 -7.14 -3.88 -1.30
N ASN A 90 -7.71 -2.70 -1.06
CA ASN A 90 -7.96 -2.20 0.29
C ASN A 90 -6.68 -2.12 1.16
N GLY A 91 -5.54 -1.80 0.55
CA GLY A 91 -4.21 -1.85 1.19
C GLY A 91 -4.10 -1.00 2.45
N ALA A 92 -4.74 0.16 2.50
CA ALA A 92 -4.73 1.06 3.67
C ALA A 92 -5.83 0.74 4.71
N PHE A 93 -6.66 -0.30 4.51
CA PHE A 93 -7.76 -0.60 5.42
C PHE A 93 -7.26 -1.12 6.78
N GLY A 94 -7.62 -0.41 7.85
CA GLY A 94 -7.26 -0.79 9.22
C GLY A 94 -5.78 -0.65 9.55
N ARG A 95 -5.00 0.07 8.73
CA ARG A 95 -3.57 0.32 8.95
C ARG A 95 -3.16 1.73 8.50
N GLY A 96 -2.03 2.19 9.02
CA GLY A 96 -1.44 3.47 8.64
C GLY A 96 -0.62 3.43 7.35
N ASP A 97 -0.30 2.24 6.84
CA ASP A 97 0.60 2.06 5.71
C ASP A 97 -0.16 1.59 4.47
N GLY A 98 -0.26 2.48 3.47
CA GLY A 98 -0.86 2.23 2.16
C GLY A 98 0.16 2.03 1.06
N THR A 99 -0.31 2.05 -0.20
CA THR A 99 0.51 1.70 -1.37
C THR A 99 1.36 2.84 -1.92
N CYS A 100 1.30 4.07 -1.35
CA CYS A 100 2.15 5.18 -1.79
C CYS A 100 3.58 5.10 -1.22
N ALA A 101 4.20 3.94 -1.36
CA ALA A 101 5.55 3.61 -0.94
C ALA A 101 6.16 2.57 -1.88
N GLU A 102 7.48 2.35 -1.81
CA GLU A 102 8.14 1.30 -2.59
C GLU A 102 7.79 -0.11 -2.13
N LEU A 103 7.47 -0.27 -0.83
CA LEU A 103 7.13 -1.55 -0.21
C LEU A 103 5.88 -1.41 0.66
N ILE A 104 5.08 -2.47 0.71
CA ILE A 104 3.98 -2.61 1.66
C ILE A 104 3.94 -4.05 2.19
N SER A 105 3.75 -4.20 3.51
CA SER A 105 3.41 -5.49 4.14
C SER A 105 1.91 -5.53 4.42
N LEU A 106 1.24 -6.62 4.02
CA LEU A 106 -0.21 -6.77 4.18
C LEU A 106 -0.60 -8.26 4.19
N PRO A 107 -1.79 -8.60 4.74
CA PRO A 107 -2.30 -9.97 4.70
C PRO A 107 -2.29 -10.55 3.29
N GLU A 108 -1.86 -11.79 3.14
CA GLU A 108 -1.67 -12.43 1.84
C GLU A 108 -2.92 -12.44 0.95
N PHE A 109 -4.12 -12.48 1.55
CA PHE A 109 -5.38 -12.48 0.79
C PHE A 109 -5.69 -11.12 0.13
N GLN A 110 -5.03 -10.03 0.55
CA GLN A 110 -5.16 -8.72 -0.07
C GLN A 110 -4.20 -8.53 -1.26
N ALA A 111 -3.25 -9.43 -1.46
CA ALA A 111 -2.34 -9.47 -2.60
C ALA A 111 -2.78 -10.60 -3.56
N VAL A 112 -3.62 -10.25 -4.53
CA VAL A 112 -4.26 -11.20 -5.43
C VAL A 112 -3.43 -11.36 -6.70
N LYS A 113 -3.11 -12.61 -7.05
CA LYS A 113 -2.31 -12.93 -8.24
C LYS A 113 -2.97 -12.44 -9.52
N ILE A 114 -2.17 -11.82 -10.40
CA ILE A 114 -2.55 -11.44 -11.76
C ILE A 114 -1.71 -12.20 -12.78
N ASN A 115 -2.25 -12.43 -13.96
CA ASN A 115 -1.52 -13.02 -15.07
C ASN A 115 -0.57 -11.98 -15.73
N ASN A 116 0.30 -12.45 -16.63
CA ASN A 116 1.29 -11.60 -17.29
C ASN A 116 0.69 -10.61 -18.31
N GLU A 117 -0.55 -10.78 -18.72
CA GLU A 117 -1.25 -9.91 -19.64
C GLU A 117 -1.82 -8.66 -18.98
N VAL A 118 -2.02 -8.70 -17.65
CA VAL A 118 -2.49 -7.55 -16.86
C VAL A 118 -1.31 -6.64 -16.55
N SER A 119 -1.37 -5.38 -16.98
CA SER A 119 -0.36 -4.39 -16.60
C SER A 119 -0.49 -3.98 -15.12
N TYR A 120 0.58 -3.48 -14.52
CA TYR A 120 0.51 -2.97 -13.14
C TYR A 120 -0.37 -1.73 -13.02
N GLU A 121 -0.47 -0.92 -14.07
CA GLU A 121 -1.37 0.23 -14.13
C GLU A 121 -2.84 -0.22 -14.07
N SER A 122 -3.19 -1.26 -14.84
CA SER A 122 -4.52 -1.88 -14.75
C SER A 122 -4.77 -2.48 -13.38
N ALA A 123 -3.78 -3.16 -12.80
CA ALA A 123 -3.85 -3.73 -11.46
C ALA A 123 -4.17 -2.67 -10.39
N ALA A 124 -3.58 -1.48 -10.48
CA ALA A 124 -3.85 -0.38 -9.55
C ALA A 124 -5.24 0.27 -9.69
N CYS A 125 -6.03 -0.16 -10.67
CA CYS A 125 -7.41 0.31 -10.91
C CYS A 125 -8.47 -0.77 -10.64
N MET A 126 -8.09 -1.92 -10.10
CA MET A 126 -8.99 -3.07 -9.88
C MET A 126 -9.67 -3.07 -8.51
N GLY A 127 -9.23 -2.25 -7.57
CA GLY A 127 -9.70 -2.16 -6.20
C GLY A 127 -10.92 -1.27 -5.98
#